data_2edb6997abde68bfd79907e4f7a317b4
#
_entry.id   2edb6997abde68bfd79907e4f7a317b4
#
_cell.length_a   1.000
_cell.length_b   1.000
_cell.length_c   1.000
_cell.angle_alpha   90.00
_cell.angle_beta   90.00
_cell.angle_gamma   90.00
#
_symmetry.space_group_name_H-M   'P 1'
#
loop_
_entity.id
_entity.type
_entity.pdbx_description
1 polymer ?
#
loop_
_entity_poly.entity_id
_entity_poly.type
_entity_poly.pdbx_seq_one_letter_code
_entity_poly.pdbx_strand_id
1 'polypeptide(L)'
;MTPFELLKTACHAACRQTPACAPSYRAMLKTENISQMMAVWREYWEDISGGKYADIINDRLPAAYPTLRKEMNAAGIYVNECPKMAPEFVRVLVTDCDRIVDIHDYAKCYILGNAIVYAWDHSQVYSERSDKAIIALNDHAYGYVSKGWVIAVNAAQLWTAADAVLNGSVTCEAHGGTVKAYAYRKLEASGDTQVYAASERNITLDGNATIHPLVKED
;
A
#
# COMPACT_ATOMS: atom_id res chain seq x y z
N MET A 1 -31.13 -7.94 4.79
CA MET A 1 -30.08 -7.33 3.93
C MET A 1 -28.87 -8.23 4.02
N THR A 2 -28.39 -8.76 2.92
CA THR A 2 -27.20 -9.60 2.84
C THR A 2 -25.93 -8.75 3.02
N PRO A 3 -24.76 -9.35 3.39
CA PRO A 3 -23.49 -8.63 3.44
C PRO A 3 -23.14 -7.91 2.12
N PHE A 4 -23.48 -8.54 0.99
CA PHE A 4 -23.31 -7.90 -0.33
C PHE A 4 -24.18 -6.65 -0.50
N GLU A 5 -25.47 -6.73 -0.14
CA GLU A 5 -26.39 -5.58 -0.21
C GLU A 5 -25.95 -4.44 0.71
N LEU A 6 -25.41 -4.75 1.89
CA LEU A 6 -24.85 -3.74 2.81
C LEU A 6 -23.64 -3.03 2.20
N LEU A 7 -22.69 -3.79 1.64
CA LEU A 7 -21.53 -3.21 0.94
C LEU A 7 -21.97 -2.37 -0.25
N LYS A 8 -22.86 -2.86 -1.09
CA LYS A 8 -23.39 -2.15 -2.26
C LYS A 8 -24.06 -0.83 -1.85
N THR A 9 -24.87 -0.86 -0.78
CA THR A 9 -25.53 0.33 -0.25
C THR A 9 -24.54 1.36 0.28
N ALA A 10 -23.52 0.90 1.02
CA ALA A 10 -22.47 1.78 1.55
C ALA A 10 -21.67 2.43 0.42
N CYS A 11 -21.25 1.65 -0.59
CA CYS A 11 -20.59 2.18 -1.78
C CYS A 11 -21.44 3.21 -2.53
N HIS A 12 -22.73 2.96 -2.63
CA HIS A 12 -23.69 3.89 -3.24
C HIS A 12 -23.76 5.22 -2.49
N ALA A 13 -23.82 5.17 -1.16
CA ALA A 13 -23.86 6.35 -0.31
C ALA A 13 -22.58 7.18 -0.45
N ALA A 14 -21.41 6.55 -0.45
CA ALA A 14 -20.13 7.22 -0.64
C ALA A 14 -20.03 7.94 -2.00
N CYS A 15 -20.52 7.31 -3.07
CA CYS A 15 -20.50 7.90 -4.41
C CYS A 15 -21.43 9.10 -4.58
N ARG A 16 -22.48 9.22 -3.77
CA ARG A 16 -23.38 10.38 -3.81
C ARG A 16 -22.77 11.63 -3.17
N GLN A 17 -21.84 11.48 -2.26
CA GLN A 17 -21.24 12.58 -1.51
C GLN A 17 -20.11 13.31 -2.25
N THR A 18 -19.60 12.71 -3.31
CA THR A 18 -18.48 13.24 -4.08
C THR A 18 -18.65 12.92 -5.57
N PRO A 19 -18.17 13.78 -6.50
CA PRO A 19 -18.15 13.45 -7.93
C PRO A 19 -17.32 12.18 -8.16
N ALA A 20 -17.99 11.08 -8.37
CA ALA A 20 -17.36 9.79 -8.61
C ALA A 20 -16.77 9.74 -10.02
N CYS A 21 -15.74 8.95 -10.23
CA CYS A 21 -15.42 8.48 -11.55
C CYS A 21 -16.68 7.79 -12.11
N ALA A 22 -17.27 8.43 -13.10
CA ALA A 22 -18.59 8.02 -13.60
C ALA A 22 -18.62 6.60 -14.18
N PRO A 23 -17.53 6.06 -14.80
CA PRO A 23 -17.50 4.69 -15.27
C PRO A 23 -17.53 3.66 -14.14
N SER A 24 -16.65 3.76 -13.13
CA SER A 24 -16.56 2.80 -12.02
C SER A 24 -17.86 2.75 -11.21
N TYR A 25 -18.45 3.93 -10.96
CA TYR A 25 -19.74 4.03 -10.27
C TYR A 25 -20.88 3.37 -11.05
N ARG A 26 -21.00 3.66 -12.36
CA ARG A 26 -22.05 3.04 -13.19
C ARG A 26 -21.89 1.53 -13.31
N ALA A 27 -20.64 1.04 -13.39
CA ALA A 27 -20.36 -0.38 -13.41
C ALA A 27 -20.79 -1.05 -12.10
N MET A 28 -20.45 -0.43 -10.96
CA MET A 28 -20.80 -0.95 -9.64
C MET A 28 -22.32 -0.98 -9.38
N LEU A 29 -23.07 0.01 -9.87
CA LEU A 29 -24.53 0.02 -9.75
C LEU A 29 -25.19 -1.20 -10.39
N LYS A 30 -24.62 -1.72 -11.46
CA LYS A 30 -25.15 -2.84 -12.24
C LYS A 30 -24.81 -4.19 -11.62
N THR A 31 -23.96 -4.25 -10.60
CA THR A 31 -23.57 -5.53 -9.98
C THR A 31 -24.73 -6.14 -9.20
N GLU A 32 -24.91 -7.45 -9.36
CA GLU A 32 -25.98 -8.22 -8.73
C GLU A 32 -25.47 -9.14 -7.61
N ASN A 33 -24.17 -9.38 -7.57
CA ASN A 33 -23.50 -10.24 -6.59
C ASN A 33 -22.06 -9.76 -6.31
N ILE A 34 -21.44 -10.37 -5.28
CA ILE A 34 -20.11 -9.99 -4.86
C ILE A 34 -19.04 -10.26 -5.93
N SER A 35 -19.15 -11.33 -6.70
CA SER A 35 -18.19 -11.65 -7.75
C SER A 35 -18.14 -10.58 -8.83
N GLN A 36 -19.31 -10.09 -9.26
CA GLN A 36 -19.41 -8.98 -10.21
C GLN A 36 -18.84 -7.69 -9.60
N MET A 37 -19.13 -7.40 -8.32
CA MET A 37 -18.57 -6.23 -7.65
C MET A 37 -17.05 -6.30 -7.56
N MET A 38 -16.48 -7.45 -7.22
CA MET A 38 -15.04 -7.65 -7.15
C MET A 38 -14.36 -7.55 -8.53
N ALA A 39 -15.03 -7.97 -9.60
CA ALA A 39 -14.54 -7.75 -10.95
C ALA A 39 -14.45 -6.25 -11.30
N VAL A 40 -15.48 -5.49 -10.96
CA VAL A 40 -15.47 -4.01 -11.11
C VAL A 40 -14.35 -3.38 -10.24
N TRP A 41 -14.20 -3.81 -9.00
CA TRP A 41 -13.14 -3.31 -8.14
C TRP A 41 -11.75 -3.59 -8.70
N ARG A 42 -11.52 -4.74 -9.27
CA ARG A 42 -10.24 -5.09 -9.89
C ARG A 42 -9.95 -4.26 -11.14
N GLU A 43 -10.96 -3.96 -11.94
CA GLU A 43 -10.84 -3.14 -13.15
C GLU A 43 -10.56 -1.66 -12.82
N TYR A 44 -11.23 -1.13 -11.81
CA TYR A 44 -11.13 0.28 -11.39
C TYR A 44 -10.39 0.45 -10.05
N TRP A 45 -9.39 -0.40 -9.81
CA TRP A 45 -8.76 -0.52 -8.49
C TRP A 45 -8.23 0.79 -7.94
N GLU A 46 -7.57 1.60 -8.74
CA GLU A 46 -6.97 2.86 -8.30
C GLU A 46 -8.03 3.90 -7.91
N ASP A 47 -9.14 3.94 -8.62
CA ASP A 47 -10.28 4.78 -8.24
C ASP A 47 -10.89 4.33 -6.91
N ILE A 48 -10.85 3.04 -6.62
CA ILE A 48 -11.53 2.43 -5.47
C ILE A 48 -10.63 2.45 -4.23
N SER A 49 -9.36 2.13 -4.36
CA SER A 49 -8.42 2.07 -3.23
C SER A 49 -8.00 3.46 -2.73
N GLY A 50 -7.81 4.42 -3.63
CA GLY A 50 -7.33 5.75 -3.30
C GLY A 50 -8.40 6.75 -2.86
N GLY A 51 -9.68 6.46 -3.09
CA GLY A 51 -10.76 7.44 -2.96
C GLY A 51 -11.73 7.18 -1.81
N LYS A 52 -12.96 7.48 -2.10
CA LYS A 52 -14.15 7.46 -1.24
C LYS A 52 -14.51 6.10 -0.66
N TYR A 53 -14.06 5.06 -1.33
CA TYR A 53 -14.33 3.68 -0.94
C TYR A 53 -13.40 3.18 0.16
N ALA A 54 -12.28 3.86 0.39
CA ALA A 54 -11.31 3.41 1.37
C ALA A 54 -11.89 3.32 2.79
N ASP A 55 -12.75 4.27 3.19
CA ASP A 55 -13.42 4.24 4.49
C ASP A 55 -14.39 3.06 4.58
N ILE A 56 -15.11 2.77 3.49
CA ILE A 56 -16.02 1.61 3.42
C ILE A 56 -15.24 0.32 3.47
N ILE A 57 -14.13 0.25 2.75
CA ILE A 57 -13.24 -0.91 2.72
C ILE A 57 -12.66 -1.12 4.12
N ASN A 58 -12.23 -0.05 4.79
CA ASN A 58 -11.65 -0.13 6.13
C ASN A 58 -12.69 -0.52 7.20
N ASP A 59 -13.89 0.04 7.15
CA ASP A 59 -14.90 -0.13 8.19
C ASP A 59 -15.84 -1.33 7.96
N ARG A 60 -16.22 -1.57 6.70
CA ARG A 60 -17.30 -2.50 6.38
C ARG A 60 -16.82 -3.82 5.79
N LEU A 61 -15.78 -3.78 4.97
CA LEU A 61 -15.29 -4.96 4.29
C LEU A 61 -14.72 -6.01 5.24
N PRO A 62 -13.92 -5.68 6.26
CA PRO A 62 -13.41 -6.67 7.22
C PRO A 62 -14.51 -7.44 7.93
N ALA A 63 -15.60 -6.75 8.31
CA ALA A 63 -16.76 -7.38 8.95
C ALA A 63 -17.53 -8.32 8.01
N ALA A 64 -17.63 -7.97 6.73
CA ALA A 64 -18.29 -8.77 5.70
C ALA A 64 -17.40 -9.90 5.14
N TYR A 65 -16.08 -9.73 5.20
CA TYR A 65 -15.13 -10.65 4.57
C TYR A 65 -15.29 -12.12 4.95
N PRO A 66 -15.48 -12.51 6.21
CA PRO A 66 -15.67 -13.92 6.58
C PRO A 66 -16.81 -14.61 5.81
N THR A 67 -17.88 -13.86 5.52
CA THR A 67 -19.04 -14.38 4.77
C THR A 67 -18.83 -14.38 3.27
N LEU A 68 -18.10 -13.38 2.75
CA LEU A 68 -17.88 -13.16 1.30
C LEU A 68 -16.51 -13.67 0.82
N ARG A 69 -15.73 -14.27 1.73
CA ARG A 69 -14.33 -14.65 1.50
C ARG A 69 -14.14 -15.52 0.26
N LYS A 70 -15.00 -16.51 0.06
CA LYS A 70 -14.87 -17.46 -1.05
C LYS A 70 -14.94 -16.75 -2.40
N GLU A 71 -15.92 -15.90 -2.57
CA GLU A 71 -16.18 -15.19 -3.82
C GLU A 71 -15.13 -14.09 -4.05
N MET A 72 -14.73 -13.38 -3.00
CA MET A 72 -13.68 -12.38 -3.07
C MET A 72 -12.32 -13.01 -3.43
N ASN A 73 -11.95 -14.08 -2.76
CA ASN A 73 -10.69 -14.80 -3.05
C ASN A 73 -10.69 -15.40 -4.45
N ALA A 74 -11.84 -15.92 -4.93
CA ALA A 74 -11.99 -16.38 -6.30
C ALA A 74 -11.80 -15.26 -7.35
N ALA A 75 -12.11 -14.02 -6.98
CA ALA A 75 -11.83 -12.85 -7.80
C ALA A 75 -10.40 -12.28 -7.62
N GLY A 76 -9.56 -12.92 -6.79
CA GLY A 76 -8.19 -12.49 -6.50
C GLY A 76 -8.08 -11.33 -5.52
N ILE A 77 -9.11 -11.08 -4.71
CA ILE A 77 -9.12 -10.02 -3.69
C ILE A 77 -9.14 -10.63 -2.29
N TYR A 78 -8.15 -10.28 -1.49
CA TYR A 78 -7.91 -10.78 -0.15
C TYR A 78 -7.89 -9.65 0.86
N VAL A 79 -8.27 -9.91 2.10
CA VAL A 79 -8.27 -8.92 3.19
C VAL A 79 -7.40 -9.41 4.35
N ASN A 80 -6.37 -8.67 4.67
CA ASN A 80 -5.40 -8.98 5.73
C ASN A 80 -4.70 -10.34 5.60
N GLU A 81 -4.67 -10.90 4.41
CA GLU A 81 -3.97 -12.15 4.10
C GLU A 81 -3.51 -12.17 2.64
N CYS A 82 -2.45 -12.90 2.34
CA CYS A 82 -1.99 -13.15 0.98
C CYS A 82 -2.12 -14.66 0.67
N PRO A 83 -2.55 -15.06 -0.54
CA PRO A 83 -2.61 -16.48 -0.90
C PRO A 83 -1.21 -17.06 -1.07
N LYS A 84 -1.04 -18.38 -0.88
CA LYS A 84 0.27 -19.06 -1.02
C LYS A 84 0.99 -18.85 -2.36
N MET A 85 0.23 -18.57 -3.42
CA MET A 85 0.73 -18.13 -4.71
C MET A 85 -0.05 -16.87 -5.11
N ALA A 86 0.66 -15.80 -5.38
CA ALA A 86 0.06 -14.49 -5.61
C ALA A 86 0.48 -13.92 -6.98
N PRO A 87 -0.14 -14.38 -8.09
CA PRO A 87 0.10 -13.82 -9.40
C PRO A 87 -0.29 -12.33 -9.47
N GLU A 88 0.16 -11.62 -10.48
CA GLU A 88 0.06 -10.17 -10.63
C GLU A 88 -1.36 -9.59 -10.47
N PHE A 89 -2.40 -10.35 -10.75
CA PHE A 89 -3.78 -9.91 -10.58
C PHE A 89 -4.28 -9.94 -9.13
N VAL A 90 -3.55 -10.55 -8.19
CA VAL A 90 -3.92 -10.59 -6.77
C VAL A 90 -3.83 -9.20 -6.15
N ARG A 91 -4.87 -8.83 -5.44
CA ARG A 91 -4.98 -7.58 -4.67
C ARG A 91 -5.18 -7.93 -3.20
N VAL A 92 -4.34 -7.39 -2.35
CA VAL A 92 -4.44 -7.54 -0.90
C VAL A 92 -4.80 -6.20 -0.29
N LEU A 93 -5.91 -6.17 0.42
CA LEU A 93 -6.35 -5.02 1.20
C LEU A 93 -5.93 -5.22 2.65
N VAL A 94 -5.12 -4.33 3.17
CA VAL A 94 -4.71 -4.38 4.57
C VAL A 94 -5.42 -3.26 5.32
N THR A 95 -6.35 -3.65 6.17
CA THR A 95 -7.09 -2.76 7.06
C THR A 95 -6.45 -2.78 8.46
N ASP A 96 -7.06 -2.17 9.47
CA ASP A 96 -6.57 -2.28 10.83
C ASP A 96 -6.41 -3.74 11.24
N CYS A 97 -5.18 -4.14 11.55
CA CYS A 97 -4.82 -5.54 11.79
C CYS A 97 -3.68 -5.65 12.79
N ASP A 98 -3.90 -6.42 13.87
CA ASP A 98 -2.92 -6.63 14.95
C ASP A 98 -1.85 -7.69 14.60
N ARG A 99 -2.02 -8.39 13.48
CA ARG A 99 -1.07 -9.40 13.01
C ARG A 99 -0.23 -8.87 11.85
N ILE A 100 0.94 -9.47 11.67
CA ILE A 100 1.78 -9.25 10.49
C ILE A 100 1.06 -9.83 9.27
N VAL A 101 1.07 -9.06 8.18
CA VAL A 101 0.57 -9.50 6.87
C VAL A 101 1.76 -9.66 5.93
N ASP A 102 2.06 -10.91 5.58
CA ASP A 102 3.11 -11.22 4.60
C ASP A 102 2.54 -11.13 3.19
N ILE A 103 3.22 -10.36 2.33
CA ILE A 103 2.87 -10.14 0.92
C ILE A 103 4.04 -10.67 0.08
N HIS A 104 3.77 -11.48 -0.92
CA HIS A 104 4.82 -12.15 -1.69
C HIS A 104 4.45 -12.34 -3.17
N ASP A 105 5.38 -12.90 -3.94
CA ASP A 105 5.32 -13.10 -5.39
C ASP A 105 5.09 -11.77 -6.14
N TYR A 106 3.93 -11.61 -6.79
CA TYR A 106 3.57 -10.43 -7.58
C TYR A 106 2.31 -9.72 -7.05
N ALA A 107 1.88 -10.02 -5.81
CA ALA A 107 0.71 -9.40 -5.23
C ALA A 107 0.86 -7.87 -5.12
N LYS A 108 -0.25 -7.17 -5.33
CA LYS A 108 -0.36 -5.73 -5.05
C LYS A 108 -1.11 -5.52 -3.74
N CYS A 109 -0.44 -4.91 -2.78
CA CYS A 109 -0.96 -4.64 -1.45
C CYS A 109 -1.31 -3.16 -1.29
N TYR A 110 -2.47 -2.88 -0.71
CA TYR A 110 -2.93 -1.53 -0.40
C TYR A 110 -3.23 -1.44 1.09
N ILE A 111 -2.46 -0.59 1.79
CA ILE A 111 -2.58 -0.40 3.22
C ILE A 111 -3.54 0.76 3.48
N LEU A 112 -4.66 0.45 4.09
CA LEU A 112 -5.76 1.38 4.37
C LEU A 112 -5.90 1.70 5.86
N GLY A 113 -5.32 0.89 6.72
CA GLY A 113 -5.37 1.01 8.16
C GLY A 113 -4.03 0.77 8.84
N ASN A 114 -4.04 0.70 10.18
CA ASN A 114 -2.86 0.43 10.98
C ASN A 114 -2.49 -1.05 10.89
N ALA A 115 -1.30 -1.35 10.40
CA ALA A 115 -0.86 -2.72 10.19
C ALA A 115 0.66 -2.83 10.13
N ILE A 116 1.17 -4.05 10.29
CA ILE A 116 2.55 -4.41 10.00
C ILE A 116 2.54 -5.28 8.75
N VAL A 117 3.22 -4.83 7.70
CA VAL A 117 3.26 -5.50 6.40
C VAL A 117 4.70 -5.85 6.04
N TYR A 118 4.95 -7.11 5.73
CA TYR A 118 6.21 -7.60 5.16
C TYR A 118 5.99 -7.96 3.71
N ALA A 119 6.75 -7.35 2.83
CA ALA A 119 6.68 -7.53 1.38
C ALA A 119 7.95 -8.19 0.86
N TRP A 120 7.80 -9.20 0.04
CA TRP A 120 8.86 -10.07 -0.47
C TRP A 120 8.78 -10.17 -1.99
N ASP A 121 9.83 -10.73 -2.59
CA ASP A 121 9.91 -11.06 -4.01
C ASP A 121 9.71 -9.82 -4.92
N HIS A 122 8.68 -9.82 -5.73
CA HIS A 122 8.31 -8.75 -6.65
C HIS A 122 6.97 -8.11 -6.29
N SER A 123 6.55 -8.26 -5.03
CA SER A 123 5.31 -7.68 -4.54
C SER A 123 5.36 -6.15 -4.55
N GLN A 124 4.20 -5.53 -4.59
CA GLN A 124 4.05 -4.08 -4.62
C GLN A 124 3.20 -3.62 -3.45
N VAL A 125 3.67 -2.61 -2.71
CA VAL A 125 2.97 -2.05 -1.54
C VAL A 125 2.68 -0.58 -1.75
N TYR A 126 1.44 -0.20 -1.50
CA TYR A 126 0.96 1.18 -1.57
C TYR A 126 0.41 1.60 -0.21
N SER A 127 0.96 2.68 0.39
CA SER A 127 0.51 3.24 1.66
C SER A 127 0.39 4.76 1.57
N GLU A 128 -0.84 5.24 1.49
CA GLU A 128 -1.14 6.67 1.35
C GLU A 128 -1.97 7.22 2.51
N ARG A 129 -2.48 6.38 3.40
CA ARG A 129 -3.49 6.78 4.38
C ARG A 129 -3.10 6.56 5.83
N SER A 130 -2.34 5.53 6.13
CA SER A 130 -2.02 5.16 7.51
C SER A 130 -0.68 5.71 7.99
N ASP A 131 -0.71 6.68 8.89
CA ASP A 131 0.49 7.23 9.54
C ASP A 131 1.15 6.23 10.52
N LYS A 132 0.46 5.14 10.89
CA LYS A 132 0.93 4.12 11.83
C LYS A 132 1.28 2.78 11.18
N ALA A 133 1.18 2.68 9.87
CA ALA A 133 1.61 1.48 9.16
C ALA A 133 3.13 1.30 9.28
N ILE A 134 3.56 0.06 9.53
CA ILE A 134 4.96 -0.34 9.51
C ILE A 134 5.16 -1.29 8.33
N ILE A 135 6.08 -0.94 7.44
CA ILE A 135 6.26 -1.64 6.17
C ILE A 135 7.71 -2.11 6.06
N ALA A 136 7.92 -3.39 5.84
CA ALA A 136 9.23 -3.94 5.50
C ALA A 136 9.22 -4.42 4.04
N LEU A 137 10.06 -3.82 3.21
CA LEU A 137 10.26 -4.19 1.81
C LEU A 137 11.55 -5.01 1.70
N ASN A 138 11.46 -6.23 1.20
CA ASN A 138 12.57 -7.15 1.03
C ASN A 138 12.75 -7.53 -0.44
N ASP A 139 13.91 -8.08 -0.75
CA ASP A 139 14.29 -8.61 -2.07
C ASP A 139 14.11 -7.57 -3.19
N HIS A 140 13.16 -7.77 -4.09
CA HIS A 140 12.83 -6.87 -5.19
C HIS A 140 11.46 -6.21 -5.02
N ALA A 141 10.91 -6.22 -3.79
CA ALA A 141 9.64 -5.59 -3.51
C ALA A 141 9.68 -4.09 -3.83
N TYR A 142 8.56 -3.58 -4.31
CA TYR A 142 8.36 -2.17 -4.60
C TYR A 142 7.42 -1.54 -3.57
N GLY A 143 7.78 -0.37 -3.04
CA GLY A 143 6.94 0.42 -2.15
C GLY A 143 6.65 1.81 -2.70
N TYR A 144 5.40 2.21 -2.70
CA TYR A 144 4.95 3.59 -2.79
C TYR A 144 4.35 3.97 -1.44
N VAL A 145 5.14 4.71 -0.62
CA VAL A 145 4.82 4.95 0.78
C VAL A 145 4.82 6.45 1.05
N SER A 146 3.66 7.08 1.01
CA SER A 146 3.52 8.50 1.38
C SER A 146 3.22 8.69 2.87
N LYS A 147 2.77 7.65 3.55
CA LYS A 147 2.47 7.64 4.99
C LYS A 147 2.86 6.32 5.65
N GLY A 148 3.21 6.39 6.93
CA GLY A 148 3.69 5.26 7.73
C GLY A 148 5.19 5.32 7.97
N TRP A 149 5.79 4.19 8.25
CA TRP A 149 7.21 4.01 8.43
C TRP A 149 7.70 2.81 7.64
N VAL A 150 8.82 2.95 6.91
CA VAL A 150 9.28 1.91 6.01
C VAL A 150 10.74 1.52 6.25
N ILE A 151 10.99 0.21 6.24
CA ILE A 151 12.33 -0.37 6.17
C ILE A 151 12.46 -1.02 4.79
N ALA A 152 13.44 -0.62 4.00
CA ALA A 152 13.74 -1.24 2.73
C ALA A 152 15.11 -1.91 2.79
N VAL A 153 15.17 -3.18 2.40
CA VAL A 153 16.40 -3.97 2.44
C VAL A 153 16.66 -4.70 1.12
N ASN A 154 17.83 -5.30 0.98
CA ASN A 154 18.27 -6.04 -0.20
C ASN A 154 18.22 -5.19 -1.48
N ALA A 155 17.45 -5.59 -2.48
CA ALA A 155 17.32 -4.90 -3.77
C ALA A 155 15.97 -4.19 -3.93
N ALA A 156 15.29 -3.86 -2.83
CA ALA A 156 13.99 -3.20 -2.84
C ALA A 156 14.02 -1.85 -3.57
N GLN A 157 12.88 -1.47 -4.12
CA GLN A 157 12.67 -0.17 -4.74
C GLN A 157 11.65 0.61 -3.92
N LEU A 158 11.95 1.84 -3.57
CA LEU A 158 11.11 2.67 -2.70
C LEU A 158 10.91 4.06 -3.26
N TRP A 159 9.67 4.47 -3.44
CA TRP A 159 9.25 5.86 -3.46
C TRP A 159 8.62 6.21 -2.10
N THR A 160 9.07 7.30 -1.47
CA THR A 160 8.55 7.65 -0.14
C THR A 160 8.46 9.16 0.08
N ALA A 161 7.42 9.56 0.82
CA ALA A 161 7.32 10.85 1.50
C ALA A 161 7.25 10.66 3.03
N ALA A 162 7.47 9.44 3.51
CA ALA A 162 7.44 9.04 4.92
C ALA A 162 8.85 8.75 5.43
N ASP A 163 8.98 8.51 6.74
CA ASP A 163 10.25 8.12 7.34
C ASP A 163 10.69 6.73 6.87
N ALA A 164 11.97 6.61 6.51
CA ALA A 164 12.52 5.40 5.92
C ALA A 164 13.88 5.00 6.49
N VAL A 165 14.12 3.69 6.54
CA VAL A 165 15.44 3.11 6.80
C VAL A 165 15.84 2.24 5.60
N LEU A 166 17.04 2.51 5.04
CA LEU A 166 17.58 1.80 3.89
C LEU A 166 18.78 0.96 4.30
N ASN A 167 18.80 -0.33 3.96
CA ASN A 167 19.93 -1.21 4.22
C ASN A 167 20.08 -2.30 3.15
N GLY A 168 20.99 -2.12 2.22
CA GLY A 168 21.25 -3.06 1.12
C GLY A 168 21.45 -2.36 -0.20
N SER A 169 21.11 -3.02 -1.30
CA SER A 169 21.19 -2.43 -2.65
C SER A 169 19.91 -1.68 -3.03
N VAL A 170 19.30 -0.98 -2.08
CA VAL A 170 18.03 -0.26 -2.25
C VAL A 170 18.18 0.89 -3.24
N THR A 171 17.18 1.05 -4.10
CA THR A 171 16.97 2.27 -4.89
C THR A 171 15.81 3.04 -4.29
N CYS A 172 16.06 4.28 -3.85
CA CYS A 172 15.07 5.10 -3.16
C CYS A 172 14.92 6.47 -3.82
N GLU A 173 13.67 6.91 -3.98
CA GLU A 173 13.27 8.25 -4.32
C GLU A 173 12.44 8.82 -3.16
N ALA A 174 12.98 9.83 -2.46
CA ALA A 174 12.38 10.40 -1.26
C ALA A 174 11.92 11.84 -1.50
N HIS A 175 10.67 12.16 -1.14
CA HIS A 175 10.04 13.46 -1.36
C HIS A 175 9.59 14.14 -0.05
N GLY A 176 10.15 13.75 1.07
CA GLY A 176 9.87 14.24 2.42
C GLY A 176 10.29 13.25 3.48
N GLY A 177 10.04 13.58 4.75
CA GLY A 177 10.38 12.73 5.88
C GLY A 177 11.88 12.63 6.16
N THR A 178 12.23 11.65 7.00
CA THR A 178 13.60 11.37 7.43
C THR A 178 14.06 10.04 6.86
N VAL A 179 15.16 10.05 6.12
CA VAL A 179 15.74 8.82 5.54
C VAL A 179 17.05 8.49 6.24
N LYS A 180 17.12 7.35 6.96
CA LYS A 180 18.36 6.80 7.51
C LYS A 180 18.92 5.75 6.55
N ALA A 181 20.00 6.09 5.85
CA ALA A 181 20.61 5.27 4.79
C ALA A 181 21.92 4.63 5.25
N TYR A 182 21.85 3.38 5.73
CA TYR A 182 23.02 2.59 6.14
C TYR A 182 23.75 2.01 4.94
N ALA A 183 22.99 1.47 3.97
CA ALA A 183 23.50 1.02 2.68
C ALA A 183 22.39 1.21 1.62
N TYR A 184 22.79 1.60 0.42
CA TYR A 184 21.87 1.84 -0.70
C TYR A 184 22.64 1.80 -2.03
N ARG A 185 21.92 1.55 -3.11
CA ARG A 185 22.44 1.59 -4.48
C ARG A 185 22.34 3.00 -5.05
N LYS A 186 21.20 3.65 -4.85
CA LYS A 186 20.91 5.01 -5.30
C LYS A 186 19.88 5.65 -4.37
N LEU A 187 20.09 6.91 -4.01
CA LEU A 187 19.14 7.72 -3.25
C LEU A 187 18.97 9.08 -3.93
N GLU A 188 17.75 9.38 -4.33
CA GLU A 188 17.32 10.69 -4.80
C GLU A 188 16.40 11.29 -3.75
N ALA A 189 16.72 12.47 -3.24
CA ALA A 189 15.97 13.15 -2.21
C ALA A 189 15.59 14.56 -2.65
N SER A 190 14.33 14.93 -2.45
CA SER A 190 13.80 16.25 -2.83
C SER A 190 12.84 16.80 -1.77
N GLY A 191 12.34 18.00 -2.00
CA GLY A 191 11.48 18.69 -1.05
C GLY A 191 12.21 18.99 0.26
N ASP A 192 11.58 18.71 1.40
CA ASP A 192 12.11 18.92 2.75
C ASP A 192 12.70 17.64 3.36
N THR A 193 13.16 16.70 2.54
CA THR A 193 13.74 15.42 2.99
C THR A 193 15.02 15.64 3.78
N GLN A 194 15.11 15.00 4.96
CA GLN A 194 16.33 14.93 5.75
C GLN A 194 16.99 13.56 5.58
N VAL A 195 18.18 13.54 4.98
CA VAL A 195 18.93 12.30 4.75
C VAL A 195 20.05 12.18 5.78
N TYR A 196 20.09 11.06 6.50
CA TYR A 196 21.20 10.67 7.37
C TYR A 196 21.92 9.49 6.71
N ALA A 197 23.13 9.67 6.21
CA ALA A 197 23.84 8.64 5.46
C ALA A 197 25.25 8.41 5.96
N ALA A 198 25.71 7.15 5.89
CA ALA A 198 27.09 6.78 6.19
C ALA A 198 28.08 7.25 5.11
N SER A 199 27.60 7.56 3.92
CA SER A 199 28.38 8.04 2.77
C SER A 199 27.48 8.91 1.89
N GLU A 200 28.04 9.92 1.24
CA GLU A 200 27.31 10.77 0.27
C GLU A 200 27.34 10.22 -1.16
N ARG A 201 28.01 9.09 -1.37
CA ARG A 201 28.14 8.50 -2.69
C ARG A 201 26.79 7.99 -3.21
N ASN A 202 26.45 8.33 -4.47
CA ASN A 202 25.18 7.96 -5.12
C ASN A 202 23.93 8.60 -4.48
N ILE A 203 24.10 9.78 -3.84
CA ILE A 203 22.99 10.62 -3.38
C ILE A 203 22.87 11.80 -4.35
N THR A 204 21.62 12.09 -4.73
CA THR A 204 21.25 13.31 -5.46
C THR A 204 20.23 14.07 -4.60
N LEU A 205 20.52 15.35 -4.34
CA LEU A 205 19.63 16.23 -3.58
C LEU A 205 19.01 17.28 -4.51
N ASP A 206 17.74 17.58 -4.31
CA ASP A 206 17.02 18.65 -5.00
C ASP A 206 16.12 19.43 -4.02
N GLY A 207 15.82 20.68 -4.36
CA GLY A 207 15.00 21.54 -3.51
C GLY A 207 15.66 21.87 -2.16
N ASN A 208 14.93 21.64 -1.07
CA ASN A 208 15.40 21.90 0.31
C ASN A 208 15.96 20.63 1.00
N ALA A 209 16.17 19.55 0.25
CA ALA A 209 16.68 18.31 0.84
C ALA A 209 18.08 18.51 1.43
N THR A 210 18.32 17.95 2.61
CA THR A 210 19.59 18.07 3.34
C THR A 210 20.20 16.71 3.62
N ILE A 211 21.54 16.66 3.68
CA ILE A 211 22.28 15.47 4.08
C ILE A 211 23.06 15.71 5.36
N HIS A 212 23.04 14.74 6.24
CA HIS A 212 23.73 14.73 7.52
C HIS A 212 24.50 13.41 7.69
N PRO A 213 25.64 13.43 8.42
CA PRO A 213 26.33 12.20 8.73
C PRO A 213 25.46 11.30 9.60
N LEU A 214 25.43 10.01 9.27
CA LEU A 214 24.78 9.01 10.10
C LEU A 214 25.67 8.72 11.31
N VAL A 215 25.27 9.21 12.46
CA VAL A 215 25.95 8.91 13.73
C VAL A 215 25.54 7.50 14.17
N LYS A 216 26.54 6.65 14.44
CA LYS A 216 26.27 5.34 15.07
C LYS A 216 25.78 5.63 16.48
N GLU A 217 24.57 5.21 16.79
CA GLU A 217 24.12 5.12 18.17
C GLU A 217 24.88 3.93 18.81
N ASP A 218 25.69 4.20 19.83
CA ASP A 218 26.48 3.21 20.61
C ASP A 218 25.54 2.31 21.45
#